data_63b9d41c8875a0fd79be1cace277354f
#
_entry.id   63b9d41c8875a0fd79be1cace277354f
#
_cell.length_a   1.000
_cell.length_b   1.000
_cell.length_c   1.000
_cell.angle_alpha   90.00
_cell.angle_beta   90.00
_cell.angle_gamma   90.00
#
_symmetry.space_group_name_H-M   'P 1'
#
loop_
_entity.id
_entity.type
_entity.pdbx_description
1 polymer ?
#
loop_
_entity_poly.entity_id
_entity_poly.type
_entity_poly.pdbx_seq_one_letter_code
_entity_poly.pdbx_strand_id
1 'polypeptide(L)'
;MINSLLAADGVDGVVNDAVRFKDKLWDWFTNTDMWAAVLFSGIRILIIFILTRVIIKVVSNVIDRSLERETRGRALVNNRRFSTVGGLMKNVVTFFCNFTMILLVLSEFNFDLKPLLAGAGVVGLAIGFGAQSLVKDVITGFFIIFEDQFAVGDVIQSGTYKGTVEMIGLRTTRLLSATGEVHIIPNGTIVNVTNYSLANALAVVDVPVKIERGLEATLALIGEALQGIEERSSSVIAYPNILGIQSMSTSEYVIRIAANCLPNARDAAERQIQNDIKHALEKQSALEAAKAEQEAREQAEREAREAEAAREQERIEEARRAREEQEASPRRQAAAAQEAEEGEE
;
A
#
# COMPACT_ATOMS: atom_id res chain seq x y z
N MET A 1 -99.49 -27.49 -47.27
CA MET A 1 -99.82 -26.29 -46.47
C MET A 1 -98.90 -26.14 -45.25
N ILE A 2 -98.09 -27.14 -44.87
CA ILE A 2 -97.20 -27.09 -43.69
C ILE A 2 -95.80 -26.60 -44.04
N ASN A 3 -95.33 -26.79 -45.29
CA ASN A 3 -93.98 -26.35 -45.69
C ASN A 3 -93.81 -24.86 -46.01
N SER A 4 -94.91 -24.08 -46.12
CA SER A 4 -94.87 -22.63 -46.35
C SER A 4 -94.75 -21.79 -45.01
N LEU A 5 -95.16 -22.40 -43.92
CA LEU A 5 -95.06 -21.75 -42.59
C LEU A 5 -93.64 -21.85 -41.99
N LEU A 6 -92.91 -22.94 -42.23
CA LEU A 6 -91.54 -23.13 -41.72
C LEU A 6 -90.50 -22.28 -42.46
N ALA A 7 -90.77 -21.87 -43.67
CA ALA A 7 -89.82 -21.01 -44.41
C ALA A 7 -89.96 -19.51 -44.07
N ALA A 8 -91.15 -19.06 -43.63
CA ALA A 8 -91.40 -17.70 -43.25
C ALA A 8 -90.81 -17.37 -41.89
N ASP A 9 -90.93 -18.26 -40.89
CA ASP A 9 -90.35 -18.08 -39.54
C ASP A 9 -88.80 -18.01 -39.55
N GLY A 10 -88.15 -18.74 -40.47
CA GLY A 10 -86.70 -18.71 -40.64
C GLY A 10 -86.17 -17.40 -41.20
N VAL A 11 -86.91 -16.81 -42.18
CA VAL A 11 -86.51 -15.52 -42.80
C VAL A 11 -86.78 -14.36 -41.88
N ASP A 12 -87.84 -14.33 -41.14
CA ASP A 12 -88.12 -13.28 -40.17
C ASP A 12 -87.15 -13.32 -38.99
N GLY A 13 -86.68 -14.47 -38.58
CA GLY A 13 -85.63 -14.63 -37.57
C GLY A 13 -84.30 -13.99 -38.03
N VAL A 14 -83.89 -14.31 -39.25
CA VAL A 14 -82.59 -13.76 -39.82
C VAL A 14 -82.71 -12.25 -40.03
N VAL A 15 -83.86 -11.72 -40.50
CA VAL A 15 -84.09 -10.27 -40.70
C VAL A 15 -84.08 -9.56 -39.34
N ASN A 16 -84.69 -10.10 -38.29
CA ASN A 16 -84.68 -9.51 -36.96
C ASN A 16 -83.27 -9.53 -36.30
N ASP A 17 -82.50 -10.55 -36.51
CA ASP A 17 -81.12 -10.61 -36.06
C ASP A 17 -80.24 -9.62 -36.82
N ALA A 18 -80.44 -9.44 -38.14
CA ALA A 18 -79.75 -8.41 -38.94
C ALA A 18 -80.12 -6.99 -38.51
N VAL A 19 -81.38 -6.70 -38.19
CA VAL A 19 -81.88 -5.44 -37.70
C VAL A 19 -81.25 -5.15 -36.27
N ARG A 20 -81.29 -6.11 -35.36
CA ARG A 20 -80.68 -6.00 -34.02
C ARG A 20 -79.15 -5.80 -34.13
N PHE A 21 -78.48 -6.44 -35.03
CA PHE A 21 -77.07 -6.24 -35.30
C PHE A 21 -76.79 -4.81 -35.83
N LYS A 22 -77.56 -4.31 -36.75
CA LYS A 22 -77.50 -2.95 -37.26
C LYS A 22 -77.75 -1.93 -36.15
N ASP A 23 -78.75 -2.08 -35.30
CA ASP A 23 -79.12 -1.19 -34.23
C ASP A 23 -78.00 -1.22 -33.15
N LYS A 24 -77.46 -2.39 -32.78
CA LYS A 24 -76.29 -2.50 -31.94
C LYS A 24 -75.03 -1.79 -32.45
N LEU A 25 -74.80 -1.91 -33.79
CA LEU A 25 -73.73 -1.19 -34.41
C LEU A 25 -73.96 0.32 -34.41
N TRP A 26 -75.23 0.75 -34.68
CA TRP A 26 -75.57 2.18 -34.65
C TRP A 26 -75.43 2.78 -33.25
N ASP A 27 -75.95 2.11 -32.23
CA ASP A 27 -75.79 2.50 -30.79
C ASP A 27 -74.31 2.54 -30.40
N TRP A 28 -73.48 1.58 -30.87
CA TRP A 28 -72.04 1.59 -30.62
C TRP A 28 -71.38 2.81 -31.29
N PHE A 29 -71.74 3.16 -32.53
CA PHE A 29 -71.16 4.32 -33.23
C PHE A 29 -71.66 5.68 -32.69
N THR A 30 -72.86 5.75 -32.14
CA THR A 30 -73.47 6.99 -31.61
C THR A 30 -73.25 7.17 -30.12
N ASN A 31 -72.58 6.20 -29.46
CA ASN A 31 -72.29 6.30 -28.03
C ASN A 31 -71.20 7.37 -27.78
N THR A 32 -71.66 8.55 -27.36
CA THR A 32 -70.80 9.74 -27.05
C THR A 32 -69.84 9.45 -25.89
N ASP A 33 -70.20 8.62 -24.92
CA ASP A 33 -69.33 8.32 -23.78
C ASP A 33 -68.15 7.45 -24.19
N MET A 34 -68.34 6.51 -25.16
CA MET A 34 -67.27 5.72 -25.73
C MET A 34 -66.27 6.60 -26.51
N TRP A 35 -66.78 7.48 -27.35
CA TRP A 35 -65.94 8.39 -28.14
C TRP A 35 -65.16 9.38 -27.19
N ALA A 36 -65.82 9.87 -26.13
CA ALA A 36 -65.19 10.71 -25.13
C ALA A 36 -64.07 9.93 -24.41
N ALA A 37 -64.32 8.69 -24.01
CA ALA A 37 -63.30 7.82 -23.39
C ALA A 37 -62.09 7.61 -24.31
N VAL A 38 -62.32 7.26 -25.59
CA VAL A 38 -61.26 7.08 -26.60
C VAL A 38 -60.47 8.36 -26.84
N LEU A 39 -61.18 9.51 -26.92
CA LEU A 39 -60.51 10.81 -27.10
C LEU A 39 -59.64 11.17 -25.89
N PHE A 40 -60.14 10.97 -24.66
CA PHE A 40 -59.37 11.26 -23.43
C PHE A 40 -58.16 10.30 -23.33
N SER A 41 -58.28 9.00 -23.61
CA SER A 41 -57.17 8.07 -23.64
C SER A 41 -56.15 8.46 -24.73
N GLY A 42 -56.62 8.87 -25.93
CA GLY A 42 -55.74 9.37 -26.98
C GLY A 42 -54.94 10.60 -26.57
N ILE A 43 -55.61 11.56 -25.90
CA ILE A 43 -54.93 12.77 -25.36
C ILE A 43 -53.90 12.38 -24.29
N ARG A 44 -54.20 11.43 -23.39
CA ARG A 44 -53.21 10.94 -22.37
C ARG A 44 -52.03 10.31 -23.02
N ILE A 45 -52.23 9.41 -24.01
CA ILE A 45 -51.13 8.77 -24.76
C ILE A 45 -50.23 9.82 -25.43
N LEU A 46 -50.86 10.86 -26.04
CA LEU A 46 -50.14 11.95 -26.69
C LEU A 46 -49.30 12.73 -25.69
N ILE A 47 -49.87 13.02 -24.50
CA ILE A 47 -49.15 13.70 -23.42
C ILE A 47 -47.96 12.85 -22.92
N ILE A 48 -48.17 11.54 -22.71
CA ILE A 48 -47.11 10.60 -22.32
C ILE A 48 -45.95 10.61 -23.32
N PHE A 49 -46.31 10.55 -24.63
CA PHE A 49 -45.34 10.56 -25.71
C PHE A 49 -44.53 11.86 -25.75
N ILE A 50 -45.23 13.03 -25.72
CA ILE A 50 -44.57 14.36 -25.71
C ILE A 50 -43.68 14.50 -24.51
N LEU A 51 -44.18 14.16 -23.31
CA LEU A 51 -43.41 14.27 -22.06
C LEU A 51 -42.14 13.41 -22.11
N THR A 52 -42.25 12.16 -22.56
CA THR A 52 -41.10 11.28 -22.71
C THR A 52 -40.06 11.85 -23.69
N ARG A 53 -40.52 12.39 -24.83
CA ARG A 53 -39.62 13.03 -25.82
C ARG A 53 -38.91 14.27 -25.23
N VAL A 54 -39.64 15.07 -24.47
CA VAL A 54 -39.06 16.23 -23.78
C VAL A 54 -38.01 15.81 -22.75
N ILE A 55 -38.32 14.80 -21.94
CA ILE A 55 -37.37 14.28 -20.93
C ILE A 55 -36.10 13.76 -21.63
N ILE A 56 -36.23 12.92 -22.65
CA ILE A 56 -35.06 12.39 -23.39
C ILE A 56 -34.23 13.53 -23.98
N LYS A 57 -34.88 14.56 -24.57
CA LYS A 57 -34.17 15.70 -25.16
C LYS A 57 -33.45 16.54 -24.09
N VAL A 58 -34.11 16.81 -22.96
CA VAL A 58 -33.51 17.57 -21.86
C VAL A 58 -32.29 16.83 -21.31
N VAL A 59 -32.41 15.54 -20.96
CA VAL A 59 -31.33 14.73 -20.43
C VAL A 59 -30.19 14.63 -21.44
N SER A 60 -30.47 14.37 -22.72
CA SER A 60 -29.45 14.32 -23.76
C SER A 60 -28.71 15.64 -23.89
N ASN A 61 -29.40 16.78 -23.86
CA ASN A 61 -28.78 18.10 -23.93
C ASN A 61 -27.92 18.41 -22.70
N VAL A 62 -28.33 17.97 -21.49
CA VAL A 62 -27.53 18.12 -20.27
C VAL A 62 -26.23 17.31 -20.37
N ILE A 63 -26.34 16.05 -20.83
CA ILE A 63 -25.16 15.19 -21.05
C ILE A 63 -24.21 15.85 -22.06
N ASP A 64 -24.73 16.32 -23.21
CA ASP A 64 -23.91 16.98 -24.24
C ASP A 64 -23.21 18.24 -23.72
N ARG A 65 -23.92 19.10 -23.03
CA ARG A 65 -23.34 20.32 -22.44
C ARG A 65 -22.29 20.01 -21.38
N SER A 66 -22.47 18.97 -20.59
CA SER A 66 -21.49 18.55 -19.58
C SER A 66 -20.20 18.05 -20.24
N LEU A 67 -20.33 17.28 -21.33
CA LEU A 67 -19.19 16.80 -22.10
C LEU A 67 -18.45 17.93 -22.82
N GLU A 68 -19.15 18.90 -23.40
CA GLU A 68 -18.56 20.06 -24.08
C GLU A 68 -17.79 20.97 -23.11
N ARG A 69 -18.23 21.14 -21.87
CA ARG A 69 -17.54 21.95 -20.87
C ARG A 69 -16.20 21.36 -20.45
N GLU A 70 -16.12 20.03 -20.29
CA GLU A 70 -14.87 19.34 -19.96
C GLU A 70 -13.86 19.34 -21.12
N THR A 71 -14.34 19.31 -22.37
CA THR A 71 -13.47 19.33 -23.55
C THR A 71 -12.81 20.68 -23.81
N ARG A 72 -13.38 21.79 -23.32
CA ARG A 72 -12.76 23.14 -23.43
C ARG A 72 -11.60 23.38 -22.47
N GLY A 73 -11.45 22.58 -21.42
CA GLY A 73 -10.47 22.81 -20.34
C GLY A 73 -9.25 21.86 -20.31
N ARG A 74 -9.24 20.76 -21.04
CA ARG A 74 -8.16 19.75 -20.98
C ARG A 74 -7.78 19.20 -22.34
N ALA A 75 -6.45 18.96 -22.50
CA ALA A 75 -5.81 18.51 -23.73
C ALA A 75 -6.48 17.30 -24.42
N LEU A 76 -6.37 17.27 -25.73
CA LEU A 76 -6.98 16.43 -26.76
C LEU A 76 -7.01 14.88 -26.55
N VAL A 77 -6.34 14.32 -25.54
CA VAL A 77 -6.16 12.88 -25.39
C VAL A 77 -7.37 12.17 -24.74
N ASN A 78 -8.19 12.85 -23.95
CA ASN A 78 -9.31 12.23 -23.23
C ASN A 78 -10.67 12.29 -23.92
N ASN A 79 -10.80 13.05 -25.02
CA ASN A 79 -12.10 13.33 -25.68
C ASN A 79 -12.82 12.07 -26.19
N ARG A 80 -12.11 11.06 -26.70
CA ARG A 80 -12.73 9.82 -27.22
C ARG A 80 -13.42 9.01 -26.14
N ARG A 81 -12.83 8.91 -24.94
CA ARG A 81 -13.40 8.13 -23.84
C ARG A 81 -14.68 8.78 -23.29
N PHE A 82 -14.67 10.09 -23.08
CA PHE A 82 -15.83 10.84 -22.60
C PHE A 82 -16.99 10.82 -23.60
N SER A 83 -16.71 10.95 -24.90
CA SER A 83 -17.73 10.85 -25.96
C SER A 83 -18.39 9.46 -25.98
N THR A 84 -17.63 8.38 -25.85
CA THR A 84 -18.17 7.02 -25.82
C THR A 84 -19.03 6.79 -24.57
N VAL A 85 -18.57 7.21 -23.39
CA VAL A 85 -19.33 7.08 -22.13
C VAL A 85 -20.61 7.90 -22.18
N GLY A 86 -20.57 9.14 -22.69
CA GLY A 86 -21.73 9.98 -22.87
C GLY A 86 -22.76 9.37 -23.84
N GLY A 87 -22.30 8.80 -24.93
CA GLY A 87 -23.17 8.07 -25.87
C GLY A 87 -23.86 6.86 -25.23
N LEU A 88 -23.12 6.06 -24.44
CA LEU A 88 -23.69 4.94 -23.69
C LEU A 88 -24.72 5.41 -22.66
N MET A 89 -24.45 6.46 -21.92
CA MET A 89 -25.39 7.06 -20.95
C MET A 89 -26.69 7.49 -21.62
N LYS A 90 -26.61 8.17 -22.78
CA LYS A 90 -27.81 8.56 -23.56
C LYS A 90 -28.63 7.35 -23.99
N ASN A 91 -27.98 6.31 -24.50
CA ASN A 91 -28.66 5.09 -24.91
C ASN A 91 -29.38 4.41 -23.76
N VAL A 92 -28.72 4.31 -22.59
CA VAL A 92 -29.31 3.74 -21.36
C VAL A 92 -30.52 4.54 -20.92
N VAL A 93 -30.39 5.88 -20.82
CA VAL A 93 -31.53 6.76 -20.44
C VAL A 93 -32.66 6.64 -21.44
N THR A 94 -32.36 6.70 -22.73
CA THR A 94 -33.37 6.56 -23.82
C THR A 94 -34.11 5.23 -23.74
N PHE A 95 -33.37 4.13 -23.47
CA PHE A 95 -33.97 2.82 -23.28
C PHE A 95 -34.96 2.80 -22.11
N PHE A 96 -34.55 3.28 -20.92
CA PHE A 96 -35.42 3.31 -19.76
C PHE A 96 -36.65 4.24 -19.95
N CYS A 97 -36.46 5.41 -20.56
CA CYS A 97 -37.56 6.34 -20.84
C CYS A 97 -38.57 5.69 -21.83
N ASN A 98 -38.10 5.07 -22.91
CA ASN A 98 -38.97 4.38 -23.86
C ASN A 98 -39.65 3.17 -23.23
N PHE A 99 -38.96 2.38 -22.41
CA PHE A 99 -39.54 1.25 -21.70
C PHE A 99 -40.66 1.70 -20.75
N THR A 100 -40.44 2.76 -19.99
CA THR A 100 -41.47 3.35 -19.12
C THR A 100 -42.64 3.91 -19.91
N MET A 101 -42.39 4.58 -21.05
CA MET A 101 -43.40 5.05 -21.96
C MET A 101 -44.30 3.89 -22.45
N ILE A 102 -43.69 2.79 -22.87
CA ILE A 102 -44.45 1.62 -23.34
C ILE A 102 -45.35 1.08 -22.22
N LEU A 103 -44.83 0.95 -21.01
CA LEU A 103 -45.64 0.49 -19.86
C LEU A 103 -46.82 1.44 -19.60
N LEU A 104 -46.60 2.75 -19.62
CA LEU A 104 -47.66 3.74 -19.41
C LEU A 104 -48.74 3.69 -20.51
N VAL A 105 -48.32 3.50 -21.75
CA VAL A 105 -49.25 3.34 -22.89
C VAL A 105 -50.05 2.05 -22.74
N LEU A 106 -49.42 0.91 -22.39
CA LEU A 106 -50.12 -0.35 -22.13
C LEU A 106 -51.14 -0.22 -20.98
N SER A 107 -50.80 0.54 -19.96
CA SER A 107 -51.70 0.84 -18.83
C SER A 107 -52.97 1.55 -19.27
N GLU A 108 -52.88 2.45 -20.26
CA GLU A 108 -54.03 3.19 -20.79
C GLU A 108 -55.00 2.24 -21.58
N PHE A 109 -54.47 1.15 -22.12
CA PHE A 109 -55.26 0.08 -22.71
C PHE A 109 -55.83 -0.95 -21.72
N ASN A 110 -55.75 -0.67 -20.40
CA ASN A 110 -56.12 -1.56 -19.30
C ASN A 110 -55.41 -2.93 -19.31
N PHE A 111 -54.19 -2.97 -19.89
CA PHE A 111 -53.37 -4.17 -19.83
C PHE A 111 -52.89 -4.43 -18.39
N ASP A 112 -52.95 -5.69 -17.94
CA ASP A 112 -52.40 -6.04 -16.63
C ASP A 112 -50.87 -6.00 -16.69
N LEU A 113 -50.30 -4.97 -16.07
CA LEU A 113 -48.85 -4.75 -16.01
C LEU A 113 -48.15 -5.59 -14.93
N LYS A 114 -48.86 -6.26 -14.02
CA LYS A 114 -48.27 -7.02 -12.89
C LYS A 114 -47.24 -8.07 -13.36
N PRO A 115 -47.52 -8.91 -14.40
CA PRO A 115 -46.55 -9.89 -14.87
C PRO A 115 -45.29 -9.23 -15.47
N LEU A 116 -45.46 -8.10 -16.19
CA LEU A 116 -44.35 -7.36 -16.80
C LEU A 116 -43.47 -6.73 -15.73
N LEU A 117 -44.09 -6.11 -14.71
CA LEU A 117 -43.35 -5.52 -13.57
C LEU A 117 -42.67 -6.59 -12.74
N ALA A 118 -43.28 -7.76 -12.52
CA ALA A 118 -42.66 -8.87 -11.83
C ALA A 118 -41.40 -9.36 -12.58
N GLY A 119 -41.51 -9.57 -13.91
CA GLY A 119 -40.39 -9.93 -14.77
C GLY A 119 -39.27 -8.88 -14.76
N ALA A 120 -39.64 -7.59 -14.90
CA ALA A 120 -38.69 -6.49 -14.81
C ALA A 120 -38.00 -6.42 -13.46
N GLY A 121 -38.72 -6.73 -12.36
CA GLY A 121 -38.16 -6.82 -11.01
C GLY A 121 -37.06 -7.89 -10.89
N VAL A 122 -37.30 -9.08 -11.45
CA VAL A 122 -36.28 -10.16 -11.47
C VAL A 122 -35.03 -9.73 -12.25
N VAL A 123 -35.22 -9.12 -13.44
CA VAL A 123 -34.13 -8.59 -14.23
C VAL A 123 -33.38 -7.47 -13.48
N GLY A 124 -34.12 -6.59 -12.79
CA GLY A 124 -33.54 -5.53 -11.95
C GLY A 124 -32.69 -6.08 -10.82
N LEU A 125 -33.14 -7.14 -10.14
CA LEU A 125 -32.35 -7.83 -9.11
C LEU A 125 -31.08 -8.44 -9.68
N ALA A 126 -31.13 -9.09 -10.84
CA ALA A 126 -29.95 -9.67 -11.49
C ALA A 126 -28.90 -8.58 -11.85
N ILE A 127 -29.37 -7.45 -12.40
CA ILE A 127 -28.52 -6.28 -12.66
C ILE A 127 -27.94 -5.71 -11.37
N GLY A 128 -28.76 -5.60 -10.31
CA GLY A 128 -28.35 -5.11 -8.99
C GLY A 128 -27.23 -5.96 -8.38
N PHE A 129 -27.36 -7.28 -8.40
CA PHE A 129 -26.31 -8.20 -7.96
C PHE A 129 -25.05 -8.09 -8.81
N GLY A 130 -25.20 -7.95 -10.14
CA GLY A 130 -24.05 -7.72 -11.05
C GLY A 130 -23.31 -6.39 -10.79
N ALA A 131 -24.01 -5.36 -10.34
CA ALA A 131 -23.46 -4.03 -10.05
C ALA A 131 -23.04 -3.82 -8.58
N GLN A 132 -23.27 -4.79 -7.70
CA GLN A 132 -23.05 -4.67 -6.25
C GLN A 132 -21.64 -4.20 -5.89
N SER A 133 -20.61 -4.73 -6.54
CA SER A 133 -19.22 -4.33 -6.32
C SER A 133 -18.97 -2.87 -6.68
N LEU A 134 -19.55 -2.38 -7.77
CA LEU A 134 -19.43 -0.99 -8.21
C LEU A 134 -20.05 -0.03 -7.17
N VAL A 135 -21.22 -0.37 -6.64
CA VAL A 135 -21.89 0.41 -5.61
C VAL A 135 -21.06 0.43 -4.33
N LYS A 136 -20.53 -0.73 -3.93
CA LYS A 136 -19.63 -0.85 -2.77
C LYS A 136 -18.39 0.02 -2.95
N ASP A 137 -17.73 -0.01 -4.12
CA ASP A 137 -16.55 0.80 -4.41
C ASP A 137 -16.84 2.31 -4.23
N VAL A 138 -17.96 2.77 -4.76
CA VAL A 138 -18.37 4.20 -4.69
C VAL A 138 -18.66 4.63 -3.27
N ILE A 139 -19.43 3.83 -2.54
CA ILE A 139 -19.78 4.12 -1.14
C ILE A 139 -18.51 4.14 -0.28
N THR A 140 -17.64 3.14 -0.41
CA THR A 140 -16.39 3.09 0.34
C THR A 140 -15.49 4.29 -0.02
N GLY A 141 -15.36 4.63 -1.32
CA GLY A 141 -14.58 5.79 -1.76
C GLY A 141 -15.10 7.10 -1.19
N PHE A 142 -16.42 7.26 -1.09
CA PHE A 142 -17.02 8.41 -0.43
C PHE A 142 -16.63 8.49 1.05
N PHE A 143 -16.75 7.39 1.81
CA PHE A 143 -16.39 7.37 3.23
C PHE A 143 -14.89 7.56 3.47
N ILE A 144 -14.02 7.03 2.64
CA ILE A 144 -12.57 7.28 2.72
C ILE A 144 -12.28 8.79 2.71
N ILE A 145 -12.93 9.53 1.81
CA ILE A 145 -12.75 10.98 1.70
C ILE A 145 -13.48 11.73 2.83
N PHE A 146 -14.70 11.31 3.16
CA PHE A 146 -15.54 11.99 4.14
C PHE A 146 -15.01 11.86 5.57
N GLU A 147 -14.46 10.69 5.93
CA GLU A 147 -13.86 10.41 7.25
C GLU A 147 -12.38 10.78 7.32
N ASP A 148 -11.78 11.23 6.21
CA ASP A 148 -10.35 11.56 6.10
C ASP A 148 -9.43 10.43 6.59
N GLN A 149 -9.75 9.19 6.19
CA GLN A 149 -8.98 8.00 6.61
C GLN A 149 -7.54 8.07 6.12
N PHE A 150 -7.32 8.59 4.92
CA PHE A 150 -6.03 8.92 4.33
C PHE A 150 -6.21 9.94 3.19
N ALA A 151 -5.19 10.71 2.90
CA ALA A 151 -5.16 11.75 1.89
C ALA A 151 -4.13 11.45 0.77
N VAL A 152 -4.21 12.22 -0.32
CA VAL A 152 -3.18 12.19 -1.37
C VAL A 152 -1.85 12.67 -0.81
N GLY A 153 -0.81 11.87 -0.98
CA GLY A 153 0.53 12.09 -0.41
C GLY A 153 0.84 11.21 0.80
N ASP A 154 -0.17 10.62 1.46
CA ASP A 154 0.06 9.70 2.57
C ASP A 154 0.67 8.39 2.09
N VAL A 155 1.53 7.81 2.93
CA VAL A 155 2.00 6.44 2.76
C VAL A 155 1.09 5.51 3.53
N ILE A 156 0.41 4.63 2.78
CA ILE A 156 -0.52 3.67 3.37
C ILE A 156 -0.18 2.25 2.95
N GLN A 157 -0.72 1.31 3.72
CA GLN A 157 -0.73 -0.10 3.36
C GLN A 157 -2.15 -0.64 3.44
N SER A 158 -2.62 -1.27 2.36
CA SER A 158 -3.88 -2.00 2.29
C SER A 158 -3.63 -3.41 1.80
N GLY A 159 -3.85 -4.39 2.68
CA GLY A 159 -3.48 -5.78 2.42
C GLY A 159 -1.96 -5.91 2.16
N THR A 160 -1.59 -6.42 0.99
CA THR A 160 -0.19 -6.59 0.57
C THR A 160 0.40 -5.36 -0.12
N TYR A 161 -0.42 -4.37 -0.47
CA TYR A 161 0.00 -3.19 -1.23
C TYR A 161 0.39 -2.06 -0.28
N LYS A 162 1.65 -1.63 -0.33
CA LYS A 162 2.17 -0.46 0.38
C LYS A 162 2.66 0.58 -0.63
N GLY A 163 2.32 1.85 -0.42
CA GLY A 163 2.77 2.93 -1.29
C GLY A 163 2.21 4.28 -0.90
N THR A 164 2.66 5.31 -1.61
CA THR A 164 2.14 6.66 -1.48
C THR A 164 0.85 6.80 -2.26
N VAL A 165 -0.17 7.40 -1.66
CA VAL A 165 -1.44 7.70 -2.33
C VAL A 165 -1.22 8.76 -3.39
N GLU A 166 -1.31 8.36 -4.67
CA GLU A 166 -1.20 9.26 -5.82
C GLU A 166 -2.54 9.94 -6.12
N MET A 167 -3.63 9.18 -6.01
CA MET A 167 -4.96 9.65 -6.32
C MET A 167 -6.03 8.83 -5.61
N ILE A 168 -7.04 9.52 -5.08
CA ILE A 168 -8.28 8.92 -4.58
C ILE A 168 -9.38 9.26 -5.57
N GLY A 169 -9.87 8.25 -6.30
CA GLY A 169 -11.00 8.38 -7.21
C GLY A 169 -12.29 7.91 -6.56
N LEU A 170 -13.43 8.15 -7.24
CA LEU A 170 -14.73 7.73 -6.75
C LEU A 170 -14.82 6.20 -6.53
N ARG A 171 -14.17 5.40 -7.38
CA ARG A 171 -14.23 3.94 -7.36
C ARG A 171 -12.90 3.28 -7.03
N THR A 172 -11.77 3.94 -7.28
CA THR A 172 -10.44 3.35 -7.15
C THR A 172 -9.47 4.31 -6.50
N THR A 173 -8.61 3.80 -5.64
CA THR A 173 -7.43 4.48 -5.10
C THR A 173 -6.18 3.99 -5.82
N ARG A 174 -5.24 4.90 -6.12
CA ARG A 174 -3.94 4.58 -6.72
C ARG A 174 -2.83 4.78 -5.70
N LEU A 175 -2.00 3.76 -5.55
CA LEU A 175 -0.82 3.79 -4.71
C LEU A 175 0.42 3.65 -5.58
N LEU A 176 1.38 4.55 -5.40
CA LEU A 176 2.72 4.46 -5.99
C LEU A 176 3.63 3.74 -5.00
N SER A 177 4.10 2.54 -5.36
CA SER A 177 5.08 1.78 -4.57
C SER A 177 6.44 2.50 -4.55
N ALA A 178 7.26 2.22 -3.53
CA ALA A 178 8.64 2.70 -3.46
C ALA A 178 9.52 2.19 -4.62
N THR A 179 9.14 1.09 -5.24
CA THR A 179 9.81 0.47 -6.40
C THR A 179 9.29 0.98 -7.75
N GLY A 180 8.26 1.88 -7.73
CA GLY A 180 7.75 2.57 -8.91
C GLY A 180 6.48 1.95 -9.53
N GLU A 181 5.98 0.82 -9.02
CA GLU A 181 4.73 0.24 -9.49
C GLU A 181 3.54 1.06 -9.01
N VAL A 182 2.53 1.19 -9.87
CA VAL A 182 1.26 1.82 -9.52
C VAL A 182 0.20 0.74 -9.28
N HIS A 183 -0.24 0.61 -8.04
CA HIS A 183 -1.34 -0.27 -7.66
C HIS A 183 -2.66 0.48 -7.78
N ILE A 184 -3.59 -0.08 -8.58
CA ILE A 184 -4.94 0.46 -8.75
C ILE A 184 -5.89 -0.45 -7.97
N ILE A 185 -6.37 0.03 -6.83
CA ILE A 185 -7.14 -0.75 -5.87
C ILE A 185 -8.60 -0.27 -5.92
N PRO A 186 -9.60 -1.16 -6.18
CA PRO A 186 -11.00 -0.82 -6.01
C PRO A 186 -11.29 -0.46 -4.55
N ASN A 187 -11.94 0.68 -4.31
CA ASN A 187 -12.17 1.18 -2.95
C ASN A 187 -12.93 0.17 -2.07
N GLY A 188 -13.90 -0.54 -2.63
CA GLY A 188 -14.66 -1.55 -1.90
C GLY A 188 -13.87 -2.79 -1.47
N THR A 189 -12.62 -2.95 -1.93
CA THR A 189 -11.69 -4.00 -1.49
C THR A 189 -10.77 -3.54 -0.37
N ILE A 190 -10.73 -2.23 -0.08
CA ILE A 190 -9.99 -1.65 1.04
C ILE A 190 -10.81 -1.91 2.31
N VAL A 191 -10.47 -2.98 3.04
CA VAL A 191 -11.14 -3.37 4.29
C VAL A 191 -10.43 -2.77 5.49
N ASN A 192 -9.09 -2.85 5.47
CA ASN A 192 -8.23 -2.32 6.50
C ASN A 192 -7.15 -1.47 5.85
N VAL A 193 -6.82 -0.35 6.47
CA VAL A 193 -5.73 0.51 6.05
C VAL A 193 -4.82 0.80 7.24
N THR A 194 -3.51 0.69 7.03
CA THR A 194 -2.48 1.19 7.94
C THR A 194 -1.91 2.47 7.33
N ASN A 195 -2.10 3.60 8.00
CA ASN A 195 -1.56 4.88 7.57
C ASN A 195 -0.26 5.18 8.33
N TYR A 196 0.85 5.35 7.60
CA TYR A 196 2.17 5.62 8.16
C TYR A 196 2.49 7.12 8.24
N SER A 197 1.58 7.99 7.76
CA SER A 197 1.79 9.44 7.69
C SER A 197 1.06 10.24 8.76
N LEU A 198 0.09 9.64 9.47
CA LEU A 198 -0.74 10.35 10.46
C LEU A 198 -0.04 10.55 11.82
N ALA A 199 0.84 9.64 12.21
CA ALA A 199 1.47 9.68 13.53
C ALA A 199 2.98 9.54 13.42
N ASN A 200 3.69 10.05 14.44
CA ASN A 200 5.11 9.81 14.58
C ASN A 200 5.39 8.31 14.67
N ALA A 201 6.45 7.89 14.01
CA ALA A 201 6.86 6.50 14.00
C ALA A 201 7.91 6.24 15.10
N LEU A 202 7.99 4.99 15.55
CA LEU A 202 9.02 4.51 16.45
C LEU A 202 10.02 3.66 15.65
N ALA A 203 11.24 4.15 15.50
CA ALA A 203 12.37 3.39 14.98
C ALA A 203 12.94 2.51 16.09
N VAL A 204 13.13 1.23 15.81
CA VAL A 204 13.70 0.27 16.77
C VAL A 204 14.91 -0.39 16.13
N VAL A 205 16.07 -0.24 16.75
CA VAL A 205 17.33 -0.78 16.27
C VAL A 205 17.88 -1.76 17.30
N ASP A 206 18.16 -2.97 16.86
CA ASP A 206 18.80 -4.01 17.64
C ASP A 206 20.28 -4.13 17.22
N VAL A 207 21.19 -3.89 18.17
CA VAL A 207 22.64 -3.89 17.93
C VAL A 207 23.26 -5.11 18.61
N PRO A 208 23.76 -6.10 17.85
CA PRO A 208 24.48 -7.23 18.40
C PRO A 208 25.90 -6.82 18.80
N VAL A 209 26.30 -7.17 20.00
CA VAL A 209 27.61 -6.88 20.59
C VAL A 209 28.20 -8.15 21.20
N LYS A 210 29.50 -8.39 20.98
CA LYS A 210 30.20 -9.53 21.57
C LYS A 210 30.31 -9.41 23.08
N ILE A 211 30.17 -10.52 23.80
CA ILE A 211 30.23 -10.56 25.28
C ILE A 211 31.55 -10.04 25.84
N GLU A 212 32.67 -10.24 25.12
CA GLU A 212 34.01 -9.77 25.53
C GLU A 212 34.07 -8.25 25.77
N ARG A 213 33.18 -7.49 25.11
CA ARG A 213 33.06 -6.05 25.33
C ARG A 213 32.12 -5.78 26.49
N GLY A 214 32.63 -5.14 27.53
CA GLY A 214 31.85 -4.78 28.71
C GLY A 214 30.60 -3.95 28.40
N LEU A 215 29.50 -4.27 29.07
CA LEU A 215 28.19 -3.62 28.82
C LEU A 215 28.25 -2.11 29.02
N GLU A 216 28.84 -1.65 30.15
CA GLU A 216 28.91 -0.21 30.49
C GLU A 216 29.70 0.58 29.44
N ALA A 217 30.85 0.04 29.01
CA ALA A 217 31.66 0.66 27.97
C ALA A 217 30.94 0.76 26.65
N THR A 218 30.16 -0.28 26.32
CA THR A 218 29.35 -0.29 25.10
C THR A 218 28.18 0.69 25.15
N LEU A 219 27.48 0.79 26.29
CA LEU A 219 26.38 1.75 26.47
C LEU A 219 26.91 3.20 26.39
N ALA A 220 28.06 3.48 26.99
CA ALA A 220 28.69 4.79 26.90
C ALA A 220 29.08 5.14 25.45
N LEU A 221 29.69 4.21 24.74
CA LEU A 221 30.05 4.39 23.32
C LEU A 221 28.84 4.63 22.42
N ILE A 222 27.76 3.85 22.57
CA ILE A 222 26.52 4.05 21.87
C ILE A 222 25.91 5.41 22.20
N GLY A 223 25.92 5.81 23.49
CA GLY A 223 25.44 7.11 23.92
C GLY A 223 26.19 8.25 23.26
N GLU A 224 27.54 8.17 23.21
CA GLU A 224 28.37 9.15 22.52
C GLU A 224 28.10 9.17 20.99
N ALA A 225 27.97 8.02 20.35
CA ALA A 225 27.69 7.91 18.92
C ALA A 225 26.37 8.56 18.53
N LEU A 226 25.36 8.45 19.39
CA LEU A 226 24.02 8.99 19.15
C LEU A 226 23.86 10.45 19.61
N GLN A 227 24.89 11.05 20.25
CA GLN A 227 24.82 12.43 20.70
C GLN A 227 24.66 13.40 19.54
N GLY A 228 23.64 14.27 19.59
CA GLY A 228 23.31 15.24 18.53
C GLY A 228 22.75 14.62 17.25
N ILE A 229 22.21 13.40 17.29
CA ILE A 229 21.60 12.76 16.11
C ILE A 229 20.35 13.53 15.64
N GLU A 230 19.61 14.15 16.54
CA GLU A 230 18.45 15.00 16.25
C GLU A 230 18.80 16.22 15.38
N GLU A 231 20.03 16.73 15.51
CA GLU A 231 20.52 17.85 14.68
C GLU A 231 21.07 17.39 13.32
N ARG A 232 21.67 16.18 13.29
CA ARG A 232 22.28 15.60 12.08
C ARG A 232 21.27 14.88 11.18
N SER A 233 20.17 14.39 11.75
CA SER A 233 19.15 13.62 11.05
C SER A 233 17.82 14.35 11.03
N SER A 234 17.33 14.71 9.85
CA SER A 234 15.99 15.28 9.70
C SER A 234 14.86 14.27 9.99
N SER A 235 15.19 12.99 10.19
CA SER A 235 14.22 11.92 10.40
C SER A 235 13.94 11.67 11.89
N VAL A 236 14.88 11.98 12.78
CA VAL A 236 14.79 11.72 14.22
C VAL A 236 14.31 12.99 14.94
N ILE A 237 13.27 12.86 15.78
CA ILE A 237 12.65 14.00 16.47
C ILE A 237 13.35 14.30 17.79
N ALA A 238 13.78 13.25 18.50
CA ALA A 238 14.36 13.36 19.84
C ALA A 238 15.49 12.35 20.01
N TYR A 239 16.37 12.64 21.00
CA TYR A 239 17.46 11.74 21.34
C TYR A 239 16.94 10.29 21.54
N PRO A 240 17.61 9.28 20.91
CA PRO A 240 17.21 7.89 21.03
C PRO A 240 17.31 7.36 22.47
N ASN A 241 16.32 6.60 22.88
CA ASN A 241 16.32 5.96 24.20
C ASN A 241 16.98 4.57 24.10
N ILE A 242 18.04 4.36 24.88
CA ILE A 242 18.72 3.07 24.97
C ILE A 242 17.96 2.23 26.01
N LEU A 243 17.22 1.22 25.53
CA LEU A 243 16.37 0.37 26.37
C LEU A 243 17.16 -0.71 27.14
N GLY A 244 18.42 -0.96 26.75
CA GLY A 244 19.27 -1.99 27.37
C GLY A 244 19.24 -3.31 26.59
N ILE A 245 19.57 -4.41 27.28
CA ILE A 245 19.71 -5.74 26.69
C ILE A 245 18.33 -6.31 26.36
N GLN A 246 18.10 -6.59 25.09
CA GLN A 246 16.90 -7.26 24.58
C GLN A 246 17.01 -8.80 24.64
N SER A 247 18.17 -9.33 24.29
CA SER A 247 18.46 -10.76 24.33
C SER A 247 19.96 -10.99 24.56
N MET A 248 20.30 -12.15 25.10
CA MET A 248 21.67 -12.54 25.36
C MET A 248 21.86 -14.02 24.97
N SER A 249 22.96 -14.30 24.26
CA SER A 249 23.42 -15.64 23.92
C SER A 249 24.77 -15.92 24.57
N THR A 250 25.37 -17.08 24.29
CA THR A 250 26.69 -17.46 24.84
C THR A 250 27.83 -16.60 24.30
N SER A 251 27.69 -15.99 23.12
CA SER A 251 28.77 -15.24 22.44
C SER A 251 28.46 -13.75 22.27
N GLU A 252 27.19 -13.35 22.36
CA GLU A 252 26.75 -11.98 22.09
C GLU A 252 25.55 -11.58 22.92
N TYR A 253 25.38 -10.29 23.14
CA TYR A 253 24.16 -9.69 23.64
C TYR A 253 23.66 -8.62 22.68
N VAL A 254 22.35 -8.42 22.63
CA VAL A 254 21.68 -7.48 21.72
C VAL A 254 21.16 -6.30 22.53
N ILE A 255 21.63 -5.09 22.22
CA ILE A 255 21.13 -3.85 22.81
C ILE A 255 20.03 -3.29 21.92
N ARG A 256 18.87 -3.01 22.53
CA ARG A 256 17.74 -2.36 21.86
C ARG A 256 17.75 -0.86 22.11
N ILE A 257 17.59 -0.12 21.01
CA ILE A 257 17.52 1.33 20.97
C ILE A 257 16.22 1.73 20.29
N ALA A 258 15.48 2.66 20.87
CA ALA A 258 14.24 3.18 20.31
C ALA A 258 14.33 4.69 20.11
N ALA A 259 13.93 5.17 18.95
CA ALA A 259 13.93 6.59 18.60
C ALA A 259 12.58 7.02 18.03
N ASN A 260 12.06 8.16 18.51
CA ASN A 260 10.90 8.79 17.88
C ASN A 260 11.34 9.48 16.59
N CYS A 261 10.66 9.19 15.51
CA CYS A 261 10.96 9.74 14.19
C CYS A 261 9.71 10.33 13.52
N LEU A 262 9.93 11.14 12.51
CA LEU A 262 8.85 11.73 11.73
C LEU A 262 7.99 10.63 11.06
N PRO A 263 6.72 10.94 10.74
CA PRO A 263 5.87 10.02 9.99
C PRO A 263 6.58 9.53 8.72
N ASN A 264 6.44 8.24 8.44
CA ASN A 264 7.07 7.55 7.29
C ASN A 264 8.61 7.59 7.22
N ALA A 265 9.31 8.08 8.28
CA ALA A 265 10.77 8.18 8.31
C ALA A 265 11.46 7.06 9.09
N ARG A 266 10.71 6.05 9.57
CA ARG A 266 11.21 4.94 10.38
C ARG A 266 12.43 4.26 9.76
N ASP A 267 12.33 3.81 8.51
CA ASP A 267 13.39 3.06 7.84
C ASP A 267 14.66 3.91 7.62
N ALA A 268 14.50 5.24 7.44
CA ALA A 268 15.62 6.16 7.30
C ALA A 268 16.30 6.40 8.65
N ALA A 269 15.52 6.57 9.73
CA ALA A 269 16.02 6.72 11.08
C ALA A 269 16.76 5.47 11.56
N GLU A 270 16.20 4.26 11.32
CA GLU A 270 16.85 3.00 11.66
C GLU A 270 18.21 2.84 10.98
N ARG A 271 18.30 3.11 9.68
CA ARG A 271 19.56 3.06 8.93
C ARG A 271 20.59 4.06 9.44
N GLN A 272 20.16 5.29 9.76
CA GLN A 272 21.05 6.31 10.28
C GLN A 272 21.64 5.91 11.65
N ILE A 273 20.78 5.47 12.56
CA ILE A 273 21.19 5.00 13.89
C ILE A 273 22.16 3.82 13.77
N GLN A 274 21.85 2.83 12.91
CA GLN A 274 22.74 1.69 12.68
C GLN A 274 24.10 2.11 12.14
N ASN A 275 24.15 3.04 11.19
CA ASN A 275 25.39 3.53 10.61
C ASN A 275 26.23 4.26 11.65
N ASP A 276 25.65 5.19 12.42
CA ASP A 276 26.37 5.96 13.44
C ASP A 276 26.97 5.04 14.50
N ILE A 277 26.21 4.07 14.99
CA ILE A 277 26.68 3.07 15.96
C ILE A 277 27.79 2.19 15.36
N LYS A 278 27.61 1.69 14.14
CA LYS A 278 28.60 0.85 13.47
C LYS A 278 29.94 1.59 13.30
N HIS A 279 29.90 2.84 12.85
CA HIS A 279 31.11 3.66 12.72
C HIS A 279 31.80 3.89 14.07
N ALA A 280 31.06 4.13 15.14
CA ALA A 280 31.64 4.26 16.48
C ALA A 280 32.31 2.96 16.95
N LEU A 281 31.65 1.82 16.77
CA LEU A 281 32.19 0.50 17.11
C LEU A 281 33.45 0.15 16.30
N GLU A 282 33.49 0.44 15.02
CA GLU A 282 34.65 0.23 14.14
C GLU A 282 35.82 1.13 14.54
N LYS A 283 35.56 2.41 14.83
CA LYS A 283 36.57 3.37 15.27
C LYS A 283 37.20 2.92 16.60
N GLN A 284 36.38 2.48 17.56
CA GLN A 284 36.85 2.00 18.83
C GLN A 284 37.70 0.72 18.69
N SER A 285 37.26 -0.24 17.87
CA SER A 285 38.02 -1.47 17.62
C SER A 285 39.36 -1.21 16.95
N ALA A 286 39.42 -0.24 16.03
CA ALA A 286 40.69 0.18 15.39
C ALA A 286 41.65 0.84 16.40
N LEU A 287 41.13 1.64 17.30
CA LEU A 287 41.94 2.27 18.38
C LEU A 287 42.49 1.21 19.36
N GLU A 288 41.67 0.22 19.74
CA GLU A 288 42.08 -0.89 20.60
C GLU A 288 43.15 -1.73 19.94
N ALA A 289 43.00 -2.06 18.64
CA ALA A 289 44.01 -2.79 17.87
C ALA A 289 45.32 -2.03 17.73
N ALA A 290 45.28 -0.71 17.49
CA ALA A 290 46.47 0.12 17.40
C ALA A 290 47.22 0.20 18.76
N LYS A 291 46.49 0.31 19.87
CA LYS A 291 47.11 0.28 21.23
C LYS A 291 47.76 -1.08 21.52
N ALA A 292 47.10 -2.19 21.21
CA ALA A 292 47.65 -3.53 21.41
C ALA A 292 48.93 -3.75 20.56
N GLU A 293 48.95 -3.25 19.32
CA GLU A 293 50.15 -3.33 18.47
C GLU A 293 51.29 -2.49 19.04
N GLN A 294 51.00 -1.29 19.58
CA GLN A 294 52.02 -0.44 20.21
C GLN A 294 52.58 -1.11 21.47
N GLU A 295 51.72 -1.66 22.34
CA GLU A 295 52.13 -2.36 23.56
C GLU A 295 52.99 -3.60 23.21
N ALA A 296 52.60 -4.37 22.18
CA ALA A 296 53.40 -5.49 21.72
C ALA A 296 54.78 -5.10 21.16
N ARG A 297 54.89 -3.96 20.46
CA ARG A 297 56.17 -3.41 19.99
C ARG A 297 57.04 -2.97 21.18
N GLU A 298 56.48 -2.26 22.17
CA GLU A 298 57.22 -1.83 23.37
C GLU A 298 57.75 -3.04 24.20
N GLN A 299 56.92 -4.09 24.32
CA GLN A 299 57.33 -5.35 24.95
C GLN A 299 58.47 -6.03 24.21
N ALA A 300 58.35 -6.19 22.87
CA ALA A 300 59.40 -6.75 22.05
C ALA A 300 60.71 -5.96 22.10
N GLU A 301 60.66 -4.62 22.16
CA GLU A 301 61.85 -3.79 22.34
C GLU A 301 62.49 -3.96 23.74
N ARG A 302 61.70 -4.13 24.80
CA ARG A 302 62.20 -4.41 26.17
C ARG A 302 62.88 -5.77 26.21
N GLU A 303 62.23 -6.82 25.67
CA GLU A 303 62.84 -8.16 25.61
C GLU A 303 64.13 -8.19 24.76
N ALA A 304 64.17 -7.45 23.66
CA ALA A 304 65.36 -7.34 22.82
C ALA A 304 66.53 -6.66 23.59
N ARG A 305 66.26 -5.54 24.33
CA ARG A 305 67.26 -4.87 25.18
C ARG A 305 67.77 -5.75 26.33
N GLU A 306 66.85 -6.49 26.98
CA GLU A 306 67.22 -7.43 28.04
C GLU A 306 68.11 -8.61 27.50
N ALA A 307 67.72 -9.15 26.32
CA ALA A 307 68.54 -10.18 25.65
C ALA A 307 69.91 -9.69 25.19
N GLU A 308 70.00 -8.42 24.72
CA GLU A 308 71.30 -7.79 24.38
C GLU A 308 72.17 -7.56 25.64
N ALA A 309 71.58 -7.07 26.69
CA ALA A 309 72.27 -6.89 27.96
C ALA A 309 72.77 -8.24 28.54
N ALA A 310 71.98 -9.29 28.49
CA ALA A 310 72.38 -10.66 28.90
C ALA A 310 73.55 -11.20 28.07
N ARG A 311 73.53 -11.02 26.75
CA ARG A 311 74.66 -11.41 25.86
C ARG A 311 75.93 -10.64 26.14
N GLU A 312 75.79 -9.33 26.46
CA GLU A 312 76.97 -8.54 26.78
C GLU A 312 77.56 -8.97 28.10
N GLN A 313 76.72 -9.29 29.09
CA GLN A 313 77.19 -9.86 30.39
C GLN A 313 77.89 -11.19 30.17
N GLU A 314 77.37 -12.08 29.35
CA GLU A 314 77.98 -13.39 29.04
C GLU A 314 79.35 -13.19 28.36
N ARG A 315 79.46 -12.28 27.39
CA ARG A 315 80.74 -11.91 26.75
C ARG A 315 81.77 -11.36 27.73
N ILE A 316 81.35 -10.53 28.67
CA ILE A 316 82.23 -9.98 29.73
C ILE A 316 82.71 -11.12 30.68
N GLU A 317 81.83 -12.02 31.01
CA GLU A 317 82.17 -13.17 31.89
C GLU A 317 83.10 -14.17 31.19
N GLU A 318 82.88 -14.46 29.89
CA GLU A 318 83.77 -15.28 29.10
C GLU A 318 85.15 -14.61 28.91
N ALA A 319 85.20 -13.32 28.66
CA ALA A 319 86.46 -12.57 28.56
C ALA A 319 87.23 -12.56 29.93
N ARG A 320 86.50 -12.53 31.00
CA ARG A 320 87.10 -12.61 32.35
C ARG A 320 87.67 -14.00 32.62
N ARG A 321 86.93 -15.10 32.31
CA ARG A 321 87.41 -16.47 32.42
C ARG A 321 88.66 -16.72 31.56
N ALA A 322 88.65 -16.25 30.31
CA ALA A 322 89.79 -16.38 29.40
C ALA A 322 91.02 -15.67 29.91
N ARG A 323 90.93 -14.47 30.63
CA ARG A 323 92.01 -13.75 31.31
C ARG A 323 92.51 -14.52 32.50
N GLU A 324 91.61 -15.08 33.34
CA GLU A 324 91.96 -15.90 34.50
C GLU A 324 92.73 -17.16 34.07
N GLU A 325 92.35 -17.84 32.99
CA GLU A 325 93.07 -18.99 32.40
C GLU A 325 94.45 -18.60 31.84
N GLN A 326 94.55 -17.44 31.15
CA GLN A 326 95.86 -16.95 30.67
C GLN A 326 96.82 -16.60 31.79
N GLU A 327 96.36 -16.04 32.90
CA GLU A 327 97.17 -15.77 34.06
C GLU A 327 97.52 -17.02 34.90
N ALA A 328 96.67 -18.05 34.87
CA ALA A 328 96.95 -19.35 35.53
C ALA A 328 97.92 -20.26 34.77
N SER A 329 97.98 -20.12 33.45
CA SER A 329 98.82 -20.96 32.59
C SER A 329 100.34 -20.88 32.91
N PRO A 330 100.92 -19.67 33.04
CA PRO A 330 102.36 -19.55 33.39
C PRO A 330 102.64 -20.00 34.84
N ARG A 331 101.68 -19.85 35.78
CA ARG A 331 101.86 -20.36 37.17
C ARG A 331 101.79 -21.94 37.23
N ARG A 332 101.00 -22.57 36.41
CA ARG A 332 100.96 -24.02 36.25
C ARG A 332 102.20 -24.58 35.58
N GLN A 333 102.74 -23.89 34.60
CA GLN A 333 104.04 -24.30 33.98
C GLN A 333 105.23 -24.09 34.93
N ALA A 334 105.21 -23.02 35.73
CA ALA A 334 106.25 -22.81 36.78
C ALA A 334 106.19 -23.88 37.89
N ALA A 335 104.95 -24.23 38.33
CA ALA A 335 104.79 -25.27 39.34
C ALA A 335 105.20 -26.69 38.81
N ALA A 336 104.81 -26.99 37.53
CA ALA A 336 105.23 -28.26 36.94
C ALA A 336 106.72 -28.35 36.64
N ALA A 337 107.41 -27.22 36.43
CA ALA A 337 108.88 -27.16 36.31
C ALA A 337 109.58 -27.33 37.70
N GLN A 338 109.01 -26.83 38.74
CA GLN A 338 109.50 -27.04 40.12
C GLN A 338 109.33 -28.52 40.60
N GLU A 339 108.19 -29.12 40.30
CA GLU A 339 107.96 -30.57 40.58
C GLU A 339 108.82 -31.48 39.80
N ALA A 340 109.30 -31.12 38.59
CA ALA A 340 110.19 -31.86 37.75
C ALA A 340 111.63 -31.75 38.26
N GLU A 341 112.04 -30.62 38.92
CA GLU A 341 113.36 -30.48 39.57
C GLU A 341 113.49 -31.15 40.97
N GLU A 342 112.40 -31.35 41.73
CA GLU A 342 112.38 -32.04 42.98
C GLU A 342 112.26 -33.58 42.84
N GLY A 343 112.04 -34.14 41.70
CA GLY A 343 111.96 -35.59 41.41
C GLY A 343 113.21 -36.23 40.90
N GLU A 344 114.37 -35.49 40.76
CA GLU A 344 115.70 -35.93 40.38
C GLU A 344 116.77 -35.92 41.47
N GLU A 345 116.42 -35.79 42.82
CA GLU A 345 117.36 -36.05 43.92
C GLU A 345 117.19 -37.47 44.53
#